data_28d16f3bb53b0342a1dfe24e0e1a2531
#
_entry.id   28d16f3bb53b0342a1dfe24e0e1a2531
#
_cell.length_a   1.000
_cell.length_b   1.000
_cell.length_c   1.000
_cell.angle_alpha   90.00
_cell.angle_beta   90.00
_cell.angle_gamma   90.00
#
_symmetry.space_group_name_H-M   'P 1'
#
loop_
_entity.id
_entity.type
_entity.pdbx_description
1 polymer ?
#
loop_
_entity_poly.entity_id
_entity_poly.type
_entity_poly.pdbx_seq_one_letter_code
_entity_poly.pdbx_strand_id
1 'polypeptide(L)'
;KRARARSIQLPAWNEALGLPRPWDQQWSLRMQQVLALETDLLEYDDIFDGSHVIEARTAELVDAAKAELNDVLDLGGAFVAINELKQRLVASHTERVRKIESAELTVIGVNAFEETTDSPLGGDGSFLKVDPLVESEMVADVTTWRSSRSQESVDLALQELRVAAESDENIMHSTIAAARAGVTTGEWTQVLREVFGEYRGPTGVQNVSVNSSGLKEVAERSSSLAGGPPRLLVAKPGLDGHSNGAEQIAVAARNAGMEVVYEGIRVTPDHVAATARDEDVDVIGLSILSGSHLQLVPSVLSALKAE
;
A
#
# COMPACT_ATOMS: atom_id res chain seq x y z
N LYS A 1 -11.19 19.98 -15.36
CA LYS A 1 -11.86 21.30 -15.36
C LYS A 1 -13.30 21.18 -14.90
N ARG A 2 -14.11 20.27 -15.47
CA ARG A 2 -15.51 20.01 -15.06
C ARG A 2 -15.62 19.73 -13.55
N ALA A 3 -14.73 18.90 -13.02
CA ALA A 3 -14.68 18.57 -11.59
C ALA A 3 -14.21 19.76 -10.71
N ARG A 4 -13.75 20.85 -11.30
CA ARG A 4 -13.20 22.04 -10.60
C ARG A 4 -12.10 21.68 -9.60
N ALA A 5 -11.28 20.69 -9.92
CA ALA A 5 -10.16 20.29 -9.09
C ALA A 5 -9.19 21.46 -8.88
N ARG A 6 -8.78 21.67 -7.65
CA ARG A 6 -7.79 22.73 -7.31
C ARG A 6 -6.37 22.35 -7.69
N SER A 7 -6.10 21.05 -7.73
CA SER A 7 -4.81 20.50 -8.09
C SER A 7 -5.00 19.18 -8.84
N ILE A 8 -4.03 18.85 -9.68
CA ILE A 8 -3.97 17.59 -10.41
C ILE A 8 -2.58 17.04 -10.16
N GLN A 9 -2.51 15.80 -9.68
CA GLN A 9 -1.28 15.05 -9.60
C GLN A 9 -1.24 14.05 -10.75
N LEU A 10 -0.18 14.10 -11.53
CA LEU A 10 0.15 13.11 -12.53
C LEU A 10 1.42 12.39 -12.09
N PRO A 11 1.34 11.10 -11.70
CA PRO A 11 2.53 10.33 -11.33
C PRO A 11 3.56 10.29 -12.47
N ALA A 12 4.82 10.08 -12.13
CA ALA A 12 5.83 9.83 -13.14
C ALA A 12 5.53 8.51 -13.87
N TRP A 13 5.93 8.41 -15.15
CA TRP A 13 5.66 7.23 -15.98
C TRP A 13 6.20 5.92 -15.39
N ASN A 14 7.29 5.99 -14.61
CA ASN A 14 7.95 4.87 -13.97
C ASN A 14 7.63 4.71 -12.48
N GLU A 15 6.57 5.34 -11.98
CA GLU A 15 6.18 5.32 -10.57
C GLU A 15 6.01 3.89 -10.04
N ALA A 16 5.38 3.01 -10.81
CA ALA A 16 5.16 1.60 -10.43
C ALA A 16 6.44 0.73 -10.49
N LEU A 17 7.51 1.21 -11.11
CA LEU A 17 8.78 0.50 -11.23
C LEU A 17 9.77 0.83 -10.11
N GLY A 18 9.64 2.00 -9.49
CA GLY A 18 10.55 2.47 -8.44
C GLY A 18 10.49 3.98 -8.24
N LEU A 19 11.50 4.54 -7.60
CA LEU A 19 11.57 5.98 -7.34
C LEU A 19 11.84 6.74 -8.65
N PRO A 20 11.00 7.74 -8.99
CA PRO A 20 11.20 8.55 -10.19
C PRO A 20 12.41 9.46 -10.05
N ARG A 21 13.15 9.59 -11.15
CA ARG A 21 14.24 10.57 -11.26
C ARG A 21 13.64 11.99 -11.40
N PRO A 22 14.40 13.06 -11.12
CA PRO A 22 13.88 14.42 -11.22
C PRO A 22 13.26 14.77 -12.59
N TRP A 23 13.83 14.28 -13.68
CA TRP A 23 13.32 14.55 -15.04
C TRP A 23 12.07 13.69 -15.38
N ASP A 24 11.87 12.53 -14.78
CA ASP A 24 10.63 11.76 -14.90
C ASP A 24 9.45 12.54 -14.30
N GLN A 25 9.66 13.15 -13.14
CA GLN A 25 8.66 14.04 -12.50
C GLN A 25 8.45 15.33 -13.32
N GLN A 26 9.51 15.88 -13.89
CA GLN A 26 9.42 17.05 -14.75
C GLN A 26 8.53 16.79 -15.97
N TRP A 27 8.61 15.61 -16.59
CA TRP A 27 7.75 15.26 -17.72
C TRP A 27 6.27 15.30 -17.35
N SER A 28 5.91 14.72 -16.23
CA SER A 28 4.52 14.75 -15.74
C SER A 28 4.01 16.18 -15.52
N LEU A 29 4.88 17.06 -15.00
CA LEU A 29 4.57 18.47 -14.84
C LEU A 29 4.45 19.18 -16.21
N ARG A 30 5.37 18.92 -17.14
CA ARG A 30 5.33 19.50 -18.49
C ARG A 30 4.11 19.09 -19.29
N MET A 31 3.66 17.83 -19.19
CA MET A 31 2.41 17.40 -19.82
C MET A 31 1.22 18.26 -19.38
N GLN A 32 1.10 18.52 -18.10
CA GLN A 32 0.03 19.38 -17.56
C GLN A 32 0.16 20.83 -18.05
N GLN A 33 1.39 21.35 -18.11
CA GLN A 33 1.64 22.71 -18.59
C GLN A 33 1.34 22.85 -20.09
N VAL A 34 1.71 21.89 -20.92
CA VAL A 34 1.38 21.85 -22.35
C VAL A 34 -0.13 21.86 -22.55
N LEU A 35 -0.85 20.99 -21.84
CA LEU A 35 -2.32 20.92 -21.90
C LEU A 35 -2.97 22.24 -21.43
N ALA A 36 -2.40 22.92 -20.46
CA ALA A 36 -2.94 24.16 -19.93
C ALA A 36 -2.60 25.39 -20.77
N LEU A 37 -1.41 25.45 -21.35
CA LEU A 37 -0.87 26.69 -21.94
C LEU A 37 -0.76 26.63 -23.46
N GLU A 38 -0.68 25.46 -24.08
CA GLU A 38 -0.53 25.26 -25.51
C GLU A 38 -1.81 24.75 -26.17
N THR A 39 -2.88 24.51 -25.39
CA THR A 39 -4.22 24.14 -25.89
C THR A 39 -5.26 25.14 -25.38
N ASP A 40 -6.45 25.10 -25.96
CA ASP A 40 -7.59 25.92 -25.59
C ASP A 40 -8.43 25.36 -24.41
N LEU A 41 -7.94 24.33 -23.73
CA LEU A 41 -8.68 23.67 -22.65
C LEU A 41 -9.08 24.60 -21.49
N LEU A 42 -8.34 25.68 -21.27
CA LEU A 42 -8.67 26.68 -20.24
C LEU A 42 -9.63 27.77 -20.71
N GLU A 43 -9.89 27.89 -21.99
CA GLU A 43 -10.79 28.92 -22.55
C GLU A 43 -12.26 28.62 -22.29
N TYR A 44 -12.61 27.36 -22.14
CA TYR A 44 -14.00 26.90 -21.93
C TYR A 44 -14.20 26.41 -20.49
N ASP A 45 -15.39 26.67 -19.92
CA ASP A 45 -15.73 26.19 -18.59
C ASP A 45 -15.91 24.67 -18.53
N ASP A 46 -16.60 24.10 -19.51
CA ASP A 46 -16.78 22.66 -19.67
C ASP A 46 -16.87 22.29 -21.16
N ILE A 47 -15.85 21.65 -21.69
CA ILE A 47 -15.82 21.21 -23.10
C ILE A 47 -16.79 20.06 -23.40
N PHE A 48 -17.37 19.43 -22.39
CA PHE A 48 -18.33 18.35 -22.50
C PHE A 48 -19.78 18.77 -22.26
N ASP A 49 -20.00 20.06 -21.94
CA ASP A 49 -21.34 20.59 -21.70
C ASP A 49 -22.26 20.36 -22.89
N GLY A 50 -23.48 19.86 -22.63
CA GLY A 50 -24.45 19.49 -23.64
C GLY A 50 -24.20 18.14 -24.36
N SER A 51 -23.16 17.38 -24.00
CA SER A 51 -22.96 16.04 -24.49
C SER A 51 -23.93 15.04 -23.86
N HIS A 52 -24.93 14.59 -24.62
CA HIS A 52 -25.92 13.61 -24.15
C HIS A 52 -25.28 12.31 -23.62
N VAL A 53 -24.19 11.85 -24.23
CA VAL A 53 -23.48 10.63 -23.79
C VAL A 53 -22.79 10.85 -22.44
N ILE A 54 -22.08 11.97 -22.29
CA ILE A 54 -21.36 12.29 -21.05
C ILE A 54 -22.34 12.52 -19.91
N GLU A 55 -23.46 13.24 -20.16
CA GLU A 55 -24.48 13.47 -19.14
C GLU A 55 -25.16 12.16 -18.70
N ALA A 56 -25.54 11.29 -19.65
CA ALA A 56 -26.14 9.99 -19.33
C ALA A 56 -25.19 9.12 -18.50
N ARG A 57 -23.92 8.99 -18.91
CA ARG A 57 -22.91 8.21 -18.16
C ARG A 57 -22.60 8.82 -16.80
N THR A 58 -22.61 10.13 -16.67
CA THR A 58 -22.44 10.81 -15.39
C THR A 58 -23.61 10.48 -14.45
N ALA A 59 -24.85 10.52 -14.94
CA ALA A 59 -26.03 10.16 -14.16
C ALA A 59 -25.98 8.70 -13.70
N GLU A 60 -25.68 7.75 -14.59
CA GLU A 60 -25.52 6.33 -14.25
C GLU A 60 -24.47 6.11 -13.15
N LEU A 61 -23.31 6.78 -13.25
CA LEU A 61 -22.24 6.66 -12.24
C LEU A 61 -22.65 7.28 -10.90
N VAL A 62 -23.39 8.40 -10.93
CA VAL A 62 -23.90 9.03 -9.70
C VAL A 62 -24.90 8.12 -9.01
N ASP A 63 -25.81 7.50 -9.76
CA ASP A 63 -26.82 6.60 -9.20
C ASP A 63 -26.18 5.32 -8.63
N ALA A 64 -25.21 4.73 -9.33
CA ALA A 64 -24.46 3.59 -8.84
C ALA A 64 -23.64 3.94 -7.57
N ALA A 65 -23.00 5.10 -7.53
CA ALA A 65 -22.26 5.56 -6.35
C ALA A 65 -23.18 5.82 -5.15
N LYS A 66 -24.39 6.35 -5.37
CA LYS A 66 -25.39 6.52 -4.31
C LYS A 66 -25.90 5.19 -3.77
N ALA A 67 -26.13 4.21 -4.65
CA ALA A 67 -26.53 2.88 -4.22
C ALA A 67 -25.47 2.24 -3.32
N GLU A 68 -24.21 2.26 -3.74
CA GLU A 68 -23.09 1.75 -2.94
C GLU A 68 -22.93 2.50 -1.60
N LEU A 69 -23.09 3.84 -1.62
CA LEU A 69 -23.06 4.65 -0.39
C LEU A 69 -24.17 4.23 0.58
N ASN A 70 -25.40 4.03 0.08
CA ASN A 70 -26.52 3.61 0.91
C ASN A 70 -26.28 2.22 1.53
N ASP A 71 -25.75 1.26 0.74
CA ASP A 71 -25.35 -0.05 1.27
C ASP A 71 -24.37 0.06 2.43
N VAL A 72 -23.36 0.94 2.29
CA VAL A 72 -22.39 1.19 3.38
C VAL A 72 -23.04 1.82 4.61
N LEU A 73 -23.96 2.77 4.41
CA LEU A 73 -24.69 3.41 5.51
C LEU A 73 -25.62 2.42 6.22
N ASP A 74 -26.29 1.55 5.49
CA ASP A 74 -27.17 0.50 6.03
C ASP A 74 -26.38 -0.54 6.85
N LEU A 75 -25.12 -0.77 6.51
CA LEU A 75 -24.19 -1.58 7.31
C LEU A 75 -23.71 -0.89 8.61
N GLY A 76 -24.08 0.37 8.83
CA GLY A 76 -23.67 1.16 9.99
C GLY A 76 -22.53 2.14 9.73
N GLY A 77 -22.24 2.42 8.46
CA GLY A 77 -21.21 3.36 8.02
C GLY A 77 -19.83 2.73 7.82
N ALA A 78 -18.91 3.49 7.28
CA ALA A 78 -17.61 3.00 6.80
C ALA A 78 -16.77 2.30 7.88
N PHE A 79 -16.79 2.77 9.13
CA PHE A 79 -16.03 2.15 10.22
C PHE A 79 -16.53 0.75 10.58
N VAL A 80 -17.87 0.56 10.60
CA VAL A 80 -18.48 -0.74 10.87
C VAL A 80 -18.31 -1.68 9.68
N ALA A 81 -18.47 -1.14 8.46
CA ALA A 81 -18.41 -1.89 7.22
C ALA A 81 -16.99 -2.19 6.72
N ILE A 82 -15.91 -1.78 7.42
CA ILE A 82 -14.54 -1.84 6.91
C ILE A 82 -14.10 -3.25 6.47
N ASN A 83 -14.51 -4.29 7.21
CA ASN A 83 -14.24 -5.68 6.86
C ASN A 83 -14.93 -6.08 5.55
N GLU A 84 -16.19 -5.74 5.40
CA GLU A 84 -16.98 -6.01 4.21
C GLU A 84 -16.43 -5.26 2.99
N LEU A 85 -16.13 -3.97 3.15
CA LEU A 85 -15.54 -3.14 2.10
C LEU A 85 -14.21 -3.72 1.61
N LYS A 86 -13.38 -4.19 2.53
CA LYS A 86 -12.10 -4.80 2.19
C LYS A 86 -12.28 -6.13 1.45
N GLN A 87 -13.24 -6.95 1.84
CA GLN A 87 -13.58 -8.20 1.14
C GLN A 87 -14.10 -7.93 -0.27
N ARG A 88 -15.01 -6.96 -0.45
CA ARG A 88 -15.51 -6.54 -1.77
C ARG A 88 -14.38 -6.06 -2.68
N LEU A 89 -13.43 -5.26 -2.14
CA LEU A 89 -12.28 -4.80 -2.89
C LEU A 89 -11.41 -5.96 -3.38
N VAL A 90 -11.07 -6.90 -2.51
CA VAL A 90 -10.26 -8.08 -2.86
C VAL A 90 -10.99 -8.94 -3.88
N ALA A 91 -12.28 -9.19 -3.69
CA ALA A 91 -13.10 -9.98 -4.63
C ALA A 91 -13.17 -9.33 -6.02
N SER A 92 -13.41 -8.02 -6.09
CA SER A 92 -13.45 -7.26 -7.34
C SER A 92 -12.12 -7.32 -8.09
N HIS A 93 -11.01 -7.16 -7.37
CA HIS A 93 -9.69 -7.25 -7.98
C HIS A 93 -9.38 -8.66 -8.49
N THR A 94 -9.73 -9.69 -7.73
CA THR A 94 -9.54 -11.09 -8.11
C THR A 94 -10.36 -11.44 -9.35
N GLU A 95 -11.61 -10.97 -9.43
CA GLU A 95 -12.44 -11.18 -10.62
C GLU A 95 -11.86 -10.45 -11.85
N ARG A 96 -11.28 -9.27 -11.68
CA ARG A 96 -10.57 -8.57 -12.77
C ARG A 96 -9.39 -9.40 -13.27
N VAL A 97 -8.56 -9.95 -12.37
CA VAL A 97 -7.42 -10.81 -12.75
C VAL A 97 -7.92 -12.04 -13.51
N ARG A 98 -8.96 -12.72 -13.02
CA ARG A 98 -9.58 -13.86 -13.71
C ARG A 98 -10.00 -13.52 -15.14
N LYS A 99 -10.65 -12.36 -15.35
CA LYS A 99 -11.08 -11.90 -16.68
C LYS A 99 -9.91 -11.63 -17.61
N ILE A 100 -8.78 -11.14 -17.09
CA ILE A 100 -7.56 -10.93 -17.87
C ILE A 100 -6.95 -12.30 -18.26
N GLU A 101 -6.82 -13.21 -17.31
CA GLU A 101 -6.27 -14.55 -17.54
C GLU A 101 -7.11 -15.38 -18.51
N SER A 102 -8.43 -15.26 -18.45
CA SER A 102 -9.36 -15.93 -19.39
C SER A 102 -9.52 -15.24 -20.74
N ALA A 103 -8.82 -14.14 -20.97
CA ALA A 103 -8.96 -13.26 -22.15
C ALA A 103 -10.38 -12.67 -22.36
N GLU A 104 -11.24 -12.72 -21.32
CA GLU A 104 -12.53 -12.01 -21.32
C GLU A 104 -12.32 -10.49 -21.28
N LEU A 105 -11.27 -10.04 -20.62
CA LEU A 105 -10.82 -8.65 -20.60
C LEU A 105 -9.45 -8.54 -21.27
N THR A 106 -9.40 -7.81 -22.37
CA THR A 106 -8.14 -7.54 -23.08
C THR A 106 -7.39 -6.39 -22.38
N VAL A 107 -6.12 -6.64 -22.06
CA VAL A 107 -5.17 -5.63 -21.57
C VAL A 107 -3.94 -5.67 -22.48
N ILE A 108 -3.74 -4.60 -23.24
CA ILE A 108 -2.64 -4.47 -24.20
C ILE A 108 -1.28 -4.57 -23.47
N GLY A 109 -0.39 -5.41 -24.03
CA GLY A 109 0.92 -5.67 -23.46
C GLY A 109 0.92 -6.58 -22.24
N VAL A 110 -0.25 -7.17 -21.87
CA VAL A 110 -0.38 -8.11 -20.74
C VAL A 110 -0.91 -9.47 -21.20
N ASN A 111 -2.04 -9.51 -21.89
CA ASN A 111 -2.64 -10.73 -22.43
C ASN A 111 -3.00 -10.62 -23.93
N ALA A 112 -2.65 -9.51 -24.56
CA ALA A 112 -2.78 -9.30 -26.00
C ALA A 112 -1.75 -8.27 -26.46
N PHE A 113 -1.24 -8.43 -27.71
CA PHE A 113 -0.23 -7.54 -28.31
C PHE A 113 1.00 -7.39 -27.39
N GLU A 114 1.52 -8.50 -26.92
CA GLU A 114 2.64 -8.56 -25.96
C GLU A 114 3.99 -8.31 -26.62
N GLU A 115 4.08 -8.46 -27.95
CA GLU A 115 5.31 -8.19 -28.68
C GLU A 115 5.69 -6.71 -28.56
N THR A 116 6.90 -6.45 -28.11
CA THR A 116 7.44 -5.10 -27.93
C THR A 116 8.92 -5.07 -28.29
N THR A 117 9.42 -3.92 -28.63
CA THR A 117 10.84 -3.64 -28.71
C THR A 117 11.34 -3.14 -27.37
N ASP A 118 12.62 -3.33 -27.10
CA ASP A 118 13.25 -2.81 -25.88
C ASP A 118 13.01 -1.30 -25.75
N SER A 119 12.51 -0.90 -24.58
CA SER A 119 12.30 0.52 -24.31
C SER A 119 13.65 1.22 -24.08
N PRO A 120 13.94 2.34 -24.77
CA PRO A 120 15.14 3.14 -24.50
C PRO A 120 15.09 3.78 -23.09
N LEU A 121 13.93 3.76 -22.44
CA LEU A 121 13.72 4.24 -21.07
C LEU A 121 13.87 3.13 -20.03
N GLY A 122 14.02 1.87 -20.46
CA GLY A 122 14.21 0.71 -19.60
C GLY A 122 15.69 0.50 -19.20
N GLY A 123 15.91 -0.58 -18.45
CA GLY A 123 17.26 -1.01 -18.04
C GLY A 123 17.74 -0.42 -16.71
N ASP A 124 18.99 -0.72 -16.39
CA ASP A 124 19.65 -0.24 -15.17
C ASP A 124 19.79 1.29 -15.16
N GLY A 125 19.00 1.98 -14.40
CA GLY A 125 18.93 3.45 -14.35
C GLY A 125 17.60 4.01 -14.80
N SER A 126 16.60 3.16 -15.09
CA SER A 126 15.25 3.58 -15.40
C SER A 126 14.51 4.23 -14.21
N PHE A 127 15.02 4.08 -13.00
CA PHE A 127 14.52 4.70 -11.78
C PHE A 127 15.68 5.09 -10.85
N LEU A 128 15.40 5.98 -9.90
CA LEU A 128 16.37 6.42 -8.92
C LEU A 128 16.67 5.28 -7.94
N LYS A 129 17.93 4.93 -7.79
CA LYS A 129 18.41 4.06 -6.71
C LYS A 129 18.85 4.94 -5.53
N VAL A 130 18.37 4.63 -4.34
CA VAL A 130 18.83 5.32 -3.13
C VAL A 130 20.26 4.89 -2.84
N ASP A 131 21.12 5.87 -2.54
CA ASP A 131 22.50 5.58 -2.13
C ASP A 131 22.46 4.78 -0.81
N PRO A 132 23.16 3.63 -0.72
CA PRO A 132 23.24 2.83 0.50
C PRO A 132 23.75 3.60 1.73
N LEU A 133 24.49 4.70 1.53
CA LEU A 133 24.99 5.53 2.63
C LEU A 133 23.90 6.38 3.30
N VAL A 134 22.80 6.68 2.59
CA VAL A 134 21.72 7.58 3.09
C VAL A 134 21.14 7.08 4.40
N GLU A 135 20.91 5.78 4.54
CA GLU A 135 20.38 5.20 5.79
C GLU A 135 21.33 5.42 6.96
N SER A 136 22.62 5.13 6.76
CA SER A 136 23.64 5.30 7.80
C SER A 136 23.84 6.76 8.20
N GLU A 137 23.78 7.69 7.24
CA GLU A 137 23.83 9.13 7.49
C GLU A 137 22.60 9.59 8.29
N MET A 138 21.39 9.18 7.92
CA MET A 138 20.17 9.54 8.64
C MET A 138 20.14 8.98 10.07
N VAL A 139 20.63 7.76 10.27
CA VAL A 139 20.79 7.18 11.61
C VAL A 139 21.79 7.97 12.46
N ALA A 140 22.92 8.36 11.86
CA ALA A 140 23.93 9.19 12.53
C ALA A 140 23.36 10.57 12.90
N ASP A 141 22.61 11.19 12.00
CA ASP A 141 21.96 12.49 12.24
C ASP A 141 20.95 12.42 13.40
N VAL A 142 20.07 11.42 13.41
CA VAL A 142 19.12 11.22 14.52
C VAL A 142 19.84 10.96 15.84
N THR A 143 20.93 10.18 15.81
CA THR A 143 21.73 9.89 17.00
C THR A 143 22.39 11.17 17.55
N THR A 144 22.95 11.98 16.65
CA THR A 144 23.53 13.28 16.99
C THR A 144 22.48 14.23 17.53
N TRP A 145 21.31 14.31 16.89
CA TRP A 145 20.18 15.10 17.36
C TRP A 145 19.78 14.72 18.79
N ARG A 146 19.60 13.43 19.06
CA ARG A 146 19.26 12.93 20.40
C ARG A 146 20.29 13.28 21.47
N SER A 147 21.57 13.21 21.13
CA SER A 147 22.65 13.53 22.08
C SER A 147 22.82 15.03 22.35
N SER A 148 22.38 15.90 21.45
CA SER A 148 22.55 17.36 21.53
C SER A 148 21.38 18.10 22.18
N ARG A 149 20.23 17.47 22.35
CA ARG A 149 19.01 18.07 22.93
C ARG A 149 18.94 17.90 24.45
N SER A 150 18.08 18.66 25.11
CA SER A 150 17.77 18.48 26.52
C SER A 150 16.84 17.30 26.72
N GLN A 151 17.33 16.21 27.32
CA GLN A 151 16.47 15.04 27.57
C GLN A 151 15.36 15.36 28.58
N GLU A 152 15.62 16.19 29.59
CA GLU A 152 14.61 16.63 30.56
C GLU A 152 13.43 17.35 29.87
N SER A 153 13.74 18.25 28.91
CA SER A 153 12.69 18.95 28.14
C SER A 153 11.89 17.99 27.27
N VAL A 154 12.52 16.97 26.71
CA VAL A 154 11.88 15.93 25.92
C VAL A 154 10.94 15.09 26.78
N ASP A 155 11.43 14.63 27.93
CA ASP A 155 10.64 13.79 28.85
C ASP A 155 9.40 14.53 29.36
N LEU A 156 9.55 15.80 29.71
CA LEU A 156 8.42 16.66 30.12
C LEU A 156 7.39 16.80 28.98
N ALA A 157 7.84 17.10 27.77
CA ALA A 157 6.96 17.27 26.62
C ALA A 157 6.24 15.98 26.21
N LEU A 158 6.91 14.80 26.33
CA LEU A 158 6.28 13.50 26.11
C LEU A 158 5.23 13.17 27.19
N GLN A 159 5.50 13.56 28.43
CA GLN A 159 4.52 13.42 29.51
C GLN A 159 3.29 14.30 29.28
N GLU A 160 3.48 15.57 28.88
CA GLU A 160 2.37 16.46 28.51
C GLU A 160 1.56 15.92 27.33
N LEU A 161 2.23 15.36 26.33
CA LEU A 161 1.57 14.70 25.20
C LEU A 161 0.71 13.52 25.67
N ARG A 162 1.23 12.69 26.58
CA ARG A 162 0.49 11.55 27.15
C ARG A 162 -0.76 12.02 27.88
N VAL A 163 -0.66 13.01 28.75
CA VAL A 163 -1.80 13.57 29.50
C VAL A 163 -2.86 14.11 28.54
N ALA A 164 -2.45 14.85 27.51
CA ALA A 164 -3.38 15.34 26.50
C ALA A 164 -4.05 14.19 25.71
N ALA A 165 -3.31 13.14 25.37
CA ALA A 165 -3.82 11.98 24.64
C ALA A 165 -4.78 11.11 25.48
N GLU A 166 -4.62 11.09 26.81
CA GLU A 166 -5.52 10.40 27.75
C GLU A 166 -6.78 11.20 28.09
N SER A 167 -6.91 12.43 27.60
CA SER A 167 -8.03 13.34 27.82
C SER A 167 -8.76 13.66 26.52
N ASP A 168 -9.80 14.52 26.60
CA ASP A 168 -10.52 15.05 25.43
C ASP A 168 -9.82 16.29 24.81
N GLU A 169 -8.62 16.64 25.26
CA GLU A 169 -7.90 17.80 24.77
C GLU A 169 -7.34 17.57 23.35
N ASN A 170 -7.19 18.68 22.62
CA ASN A 170 -6.55 18.63 21.31
C ASN A 170 -5.04 18.41 21.45
N ILE A 171 -4.56 17.24 21.08
CA ILE A 171 -3.14 16.87 21.16
C ILE A 171 -2.18 17.74 20.31
N MET A 172 -2.69 18.59 19.42
CA MET A 172 -1.82 19.40 18.55
C MET A 172 -0.95 20.40 19.33
N HIS A 173 -1.45 20.95 20.44
CA HIS A 173 -0.66 21.86 21.27
C HIS A 173 0.54 21.17 21.90
N SER A 174 0.32 20.03 22.53
CA SER A 174 1.39 19.18 23.12
C SER A 174 2.31 18.59 22.04
N THR A 175 1.79 18.23 20.87
CA THR A 175 2.60 17.81 19.72
C THR A 175 3.56 18.89 19.25
N ILE A 176 3.10 20.15 19.14
CA ILE A 176 3.96 21.28 18.77
C ILE A 176 5.02 21.54 19.84
N ALA A 177 4.65 21.45 21.13
CA ALA A 177 5.58 21.59 22.24
C ALA A 177 6.65 20.47 22.20
N ALA A 178 6.24 19.22 21.96
CA ALA A 178 7.12 18.08 21.81
C ALA A 178 8.12 18.26 20.64
N ALA A 179 7.64 18.71 19.49
CA ALA A 179 8.51 19.00 18.34
C ALA A 179 9.55 20.09 18.67
N ARG A 180 9.15 21.16 19.38
CA ARG A 180 10.06 22.23 19.82
C ARG A 180 11.07 21.77 20.87
N ALA A 181 10.70 20.83 21.72
CA ALA A 181 11.60 20.21 22.69
C ALA A 181 12.62 19.26 22.04
N GLY A 182 12.44 18.93 20.76
CA GLY A 182 13.33 18.04 20.02
C GLY A 182 12.91 16.56 20.06
N VAL A 183 11.67 16.27 20.39
CA VAL A 183 11.11 14.92 20.32
C VAL A 183 11.16 14.40 18.88
N THR A 184 11.64 13.17 18.70
CA THR A 184 11.63 12.51 17.39
C THR A 184 10.25 11.94 17.06
N THR A 185 9.97 11.71 15.77
CA THR A 185 8.71 11.08 15.33
C THR A 185 8.48 9.73 15.99
N GLY A 186 9.55 8.93 16.18
CA GLY A 186 9.46 7.63 16.85
C GLY A 186 9.00 7.74 18.29
N GLU A 187 9.60 8.65 19.06
CA GLU A 187 9.23 8.88 20.46
C GLU A 187 7.79 9.41 20.60
N TRP A 188 7.40 10.36 19.74
CA TRP A 188 6.04 10.88 19.68
C TRP A 188 5.03 9.77 19.37
N THR A 189 5.33 8.95 18.36
CA THR A 189 4.45 7.84 17.94
C THR A 189 4.36 6.78 19.04
N GLN A 190 5.45 6.51 19.75
CA GLN A 190 5.45 5.52 20.83
C GLN A 190 4.48 5.91 21.94
N VAL A 191 4.47 7.17 22.38
CA VAL A 191 3.51 7.65 23.38
C VAL A 191 2.07 7.46 22.90
N LEU A 192 1.77 7.80 21.65
CA LEU A 192 0.41 7.65 21.13
C LEU A 192 0.00 6.18 20.96
N ARG A 193 0.93 5.27 20.61
CA ARG A 193 0.66 3.84 20.57
C ARG A 193 0.36 3.26 21.95
N GLU A 194 1.05 3.72 22.97
CA GLU A 194 0.81 3.29 24.34
C GLU A 194 -0.58 3.71 24.84
N VAL A 195 -1.08 4.88 24.41
CA VAL A 195 -2.41 5.38 24.80
C VAL A 195 -3.51 4.78 23.95
N PHE A 196 -3.36 4.79 22.63
CA PHE A 196 -4.43 4.42 21.68
C PHE A 196 -4.32 3.00 21.14
N GLY A 197 -3.19 2.33 21.38
CA GLY A 197 -2.89 1.05 20.74
C GLY A 197 -2.46 1.20 19.28
N GLU A 198 -2.26 0.07 18.62
CA GLU A 198 -1.96 0.00 17.20
C GLU A 198 -3.20 -0.46 16.42
N TYR A 199 -3.62 0.34 15.44
CA TYR A 199 -4.64 -0.08 14.51
C TYR A 199 -4.04 -0.96 13.42
N ARG A 200 -4.58 -2.17 13.28
CA ARG A 200 -4.31 -3.06 12.14
C ARG A 200 -5.59 -3.19 11.31
N GLY A 201 -5.53 -2.73 10.08
CA GLY A 201 -6.65 -2.85 9.15
C GLY A 201 -6.93 -4.30 8.80
N PRO A 202 -8.21 -4.67 8.52
CA PRO A 202 -8.56 -6.00 8.07
C PRO A 202 -7.94 -6.29 6.69
N THR A 203 -7.56 -7.55 6.46
CA THR A 203 -6.89 -7.97 5.22
C THR A 203 -7.88 -8.26 4.09
N GLY A 204 -9.11 -8.64 4.41
CA GLY A 204 -10.15 -8.97 3.42
C GLY A 204 -9.95 -10.28 2.67
N VAL A 205 -8.87 -11.02 2.95
CA VAL A 205 -8.49 -12.23 2.20
C VAL A 205 -9.25 -13.47 2.63
N GLN A 206 -9.77 -13.54 3.85
CA GLN A 206 -10.27 -14.77 4.50
C GLN A 206 -11.43 -15.45 3.77
N ASN A 207 -12.31 -14.71 3.11
CA ASN A 207 -13.55 -15.24 2.53
C ASN A 207 -13.58 -15.17 0.99
N VAL A 208 -12.47 -14.83 0.34
CA VAL A 208 -12.41 -14.74 -1.12
C VAL A 208 -11.86 -16.04 -1.68
N SER A 209 -12.66 -16.75 -2.46
CA SER A 209 -12.23 -17.92 -3.25
C SER A 209 -12.56 -17.69 -4.72
N VAL A 210 -11.66 -18.07 -5.62
CA VAL A 210 -11.88 -18.01 -7.07
C VAL A 210 -11.64 -19.39 -7.65
N ASN A 211 -12.65 -19.90 -8.34
CA ASN A 211 -12.51 -21.13 -9.11
C ASN A 211 -11.71 -20.84 -10.39
N SER A 212 -10.39 -20.95 -10.31
CA SER A 212 -9.54 -20.95 -11.50
C SER A 212 -9.23 -22.40 -11.89
N SER A 213 -9.60 -22.78 -13.11
CA SER A 213 -9.36 -24.13 -13.64
C SER A 213 -7.86 -24.47 -13.70
N GLY A 214 -6.99 -23.45 -13.84
CA GLY A 214 -5.54 -23.61 -13.94
C GLY A 214 -4.85 -24.00 -12.61
N LEU A 215 -5.49 -23.79 -11.46
CA LEU A 215 -4.89 -24.11 -10.16
C LEU A 215 -5.31 -25.48 -9.60
N LYS A 216 -6.23 -26.20 -10.26
CA LYS A 216 -6.71 -27.50 -9.76
C LYS A 216 -5.58 -28.53 -9.63
N GLU A 217 -4.75 -28.65 -10.65
CA GLU A 217 -3.61 -29.59 -10.63
C GLU A 217 -2.62 -29.22 -9.52
N VAL A 218 -2.36 -27.91 -9.31
CA VAL A 218 -1.49 -27.44 -8.24
C VAL A 218 -2.11 -27.73 -6.88
N ALA A 219 -3.42 -27.53 -6.71
CA ALA A 219 -4.13 -27.84 -5.47
C ALA A 219 -4.13 -29.34 -5.13
N GLU A 220 -4.32 -30.20 -6.14
CA GLU A 220 -4.22 -31.64 -6.00
C GLU A 220 -2.81 -32.07 -5.56
N ARG A 221 -1.77 -31.49 -6.18
CA ARG A 221 -0.38 -31.74 -5.80
C ARG A 221 -0.06 -31.24 -4.40
N SER A 222 -0.51 -30.03 -4.05
CA SER A 222 -0.35 -29.44 -2.72
C SER A 222 -0.95 -30.36 -1.65
N SER A 223 -2.17 -30.83 -1.86
CA SER A 223 -2.87 -31.74 -0.94
C SER A 223 -2.23 -33.13 -0.84
N SER A 224 -1.45 -33.54 -1.84
CA SER A 224 -0.78 -34.87 -1.90
C SER A 224 0.62 -34.89 -1.29
N LEU A 225 1.13 -33.77 -0.79
CA LEU A 225 2.44 -33.73 -0.13
C LEU A 225 2.46 -34.52 1.16
N ALA A 226 3.58 -35.11 1.47
CA ALA A 226 3.73 -36.03 2.61
C ALA A 226 3.48 -35.35 3.98
N GLY A 227 3.63 -34.01 4.07
CA GLY A 227 3.34 -33.19 5.25
C GLY A 227 1.97 -32.52 5.24
N GLY A 228 1.15 -32.78 4.21
CA GLY A 228 -0.09 -32.01 3.98
C GLY A 228 0.13 -30.74 3.14
N PRO A 229 -0.91 -29.89 3.01
CA PRO A 229 -0.79 -28.63 2.32
C PRO A 229 0.27 -27.73 2.95
N PRO A 230 1.17 -27.11 2.16
CA PRO A 230 2.17 -26.20 2.71
C PRO A 230 1.52 -24.99 3.33
N ARG A 231 2.07 -24.51 4.45
CA ARG A 231 1.65 -23.29 5.12
C ARG A 231 2.53 -22.12 4.66
N LEU A 232 1.90 -21.13 4.04
CA LEU A 232 2.55 -19.94 3.49
C LEU A 232 2.22 -18.71 4.35
N LEU A 233 3.24 -18.07 4.92
CA LEU A 233 3.11 -16.73 5.48
C LEU A 233 3.33 -15.70 4.38
N VAL A 234 2.36 -14.82 4.14
CA VAL A 234 2.51 -13.63 3.30
C VAL A 234 2.61 -12.40 4.18
N ALA A 235 3.71 -11.69 4.10
CA ALA A 235 3.99 -10.52 4.92
C ALA A 235 4.55 -9.36 4.11
N LYS A 236 4.29 -8.12 4.59
CA LYS A 236 4.86 -6.89 4.04
C LYS A 236 5.66 -6.17 5.11
N PRO A 237 6.96 -6.48 5.23
CA PRO A 237 7.82 -5.82 6.18
C PRO A 237 8.09 -4.37 5.78
N GLY A 238 8.37 -3.52 6.77
CA GLY A 238 8.69 -2.11 6.58
C GLY A 238 7.46 -1.21 6.48
N LEU A 239 7.61 -0.04 5.88
CA LEU A 239 6.59 1.01 5.87
C LEU A 239 5.70 1.02 4.62
N ASP A 240 5.90 0.10 3.70
CA ASP A 240 5.13 0.00 2.46
C ASP A 240 3.65 -0.29 2.73
N GLY A 241 2.78 0.57 2.21
CA GLY A 241 1.32 0.49 2.37
C GLY A 241 0.57 -0.19 1.22
N HIS A 242 1.26 -0.62 0.15
CA HIS A 242 0.63 -1.21 -1.03
C HIS A 242 0.28 -2.69 -0.78
N SER A 243 -0.97 -2.98 -0.44
CA SER A 243 -1.41 -4.33 -0.05
C SER A 243 -1.88 -5.23 -1.21
N ASN A 244 -2.32 -4.65 -2.33
CA ASN A 244 -3.00 -5.40 -3.41
C ASN A 244 -2.22 -6.61 -3.93
N GLY A 245 -0.92 -6.45 -4.20
CA GLY A 245 -0.08 -7.56 -4.70
C GLY A 245 0.03 -8.71 -3.70
N ALA A 246 0.24 -8.40 -2.42
CA ALA A 246 0.30 -9.40 -1.35
C ALA A 246 -1.03 -10.14 -1.18
N GLU A 247 -2.14 -9.40 -1.23
CA GLU A 247 -3.49 -9.96 -1.13
C GLU A 247 -3.79 -10.93 -2.28
N GLN A 248 -3.40 -10.59 -3.52
CA GLN A 248 -3.58 -11.48 -4.66
C GLN A 248 -2.76 -12.76 -4.54
N ILE A 249 -1.51 -12.67 -4.10
CA ILE A 249 -0.68 -13.86 -3.85
C ILE A 249 -1.29 -14.72 -2.75
N ALA A 250 -1.78 -14.13 -1.67
CA ALA A 250 -2.44 -14.84 -0.60
C ALA A 250 -3.71 -15.60 -1.07
N VAL A 251 -4.53 -14.94 -1.91
CA VAL A 251 -5.72 -15.57 -2.52
C VAL A 251 -5.32 -16.68 -3.50
N ALA A 252 -4.34 -16.44 -4.37
CA ALA A 252 -3.87 -17.43 -5.34
C ALA A 252 -3.27 -18.67 -4.65
N ALA A 253 -2.46 -18.48 -3.61
CA ALA A 253 -1.88 -19.57 -2.84
C ALA A 253 -2.95 -20.43 -2.14
N ARG A 254 -3.99 -19.79 -1.59
CA ARG A 254 -5.14 -20.50 -1.00
C ARG A 254 -5.89 -21.32 -2.06
N ASN A 255 -6.14 -20.74 -3.24
CA ASN A 255 -6.77 -21.43 -4.35
C ASN A 255 -5.90 -22.58 -4.91
N ALA A 256 -4.59 -22.48 -4.73
CA ALA A 256 -3.62 -23.55 -5.00
C ALA A 256 -3.54 -24.61 -3.87
N GLY A 257 -4.44 -24.56 -2.89
CA GLY A 257 -4.54 -25.56 -1.82
C GLY A 257 -3.54 -25.37 -0.68
N MET A 258 -2.87 -24.22 -0.58
CA MET A 258 -1.98 -23.92 0.56
C MET A 258 -2.77 -23.41 1.75
N GLU A 259 -2.27 -23.62 2.96
CA GLU A 259 -2.69 -22.88 4.14
C GLU A 259 -2.00 -21.52 4.14
N VAL A 260 -2.76 -20.45 4.26
CA VAL A 260 -2.23 -19.08 4.13
C VAL A 260 -2.43 -18.28 5.38
N VAL A 261 -1.34 -17.86 5.99
CA VAL A 261 -1.27 -16.83 7.02
C VAL A 261 -0.95 -15.50 6.35
N TYR A 262 -1.79 -14.49 6.52
CA TYR A 262 -1.56 -13.16 5.95
C TYR A 262 -1.55 -12.10 7.06
N GLU A 263 -0.38 -11.56 7.34
CA GLU A 263 -0.13 -10.58 8.41
C GLU A 263 -0.53 -9.14 8.02
N GLY A 264 -0.86 -8.89 6.77
CA GLY A 264 -1.16 -7.55 6.28
C GLY A 264 0.10 -6.74 5.95
N ILE A 265 0.07 -5.44 6.27
CA ILE A 265 1.11 -4.47 5.89
C ILE A 265 1.81 -3.89 7.10
N ARG A 266 3.01 -3.32 6.88
CA ARG A 266 3.79 -2.56 7.89
C ARG A 266 4.20 -3.39 9.10
N VAL A 267 4.54 -4.65 8.89
CA VAL A 267 5.05 -5.52 9.95
C VAL A 267 6.56 -5.34 10.11
N THR A 268 7.08 -5.60 11.30
CA THR A 268 8.52 -5.57 11.54
C THR A 268 9.17 -6.91 11.14
N PRO A 269 10.47 -6.95 10.79
CA PRO A 269 11.19 -8.20 10.56
C PRO A 269 11.07 -9.19 11.72
N ASP A 270 11.16 -8.74 12.97
CA ASP A 270 11.02 -9.57 14.16
C ASP A 270 9.60 -10.16 14.28
N HIS A 271 8.58 -9.37 13.94
CA HIS A 271 7.20 -9.85 13.93
C HIS A 271 7.00 -10.94 12.87
N VAL A 272 7.58 -10.77 11.67
CA VAL A 272 7.53 -11.80 10.62
C VAL A 272 8.19 -13.10 11.10
N ALA A 273 9.34 -13.01 11.78
CA ALA A 273 10.03 -14.17 12.31
C ALA A 273 9.23 -14.87 13.42
N ALA A 274 8.69 -14.10 14.37
CA ALA A 274 7.84 -14.63 15.44
C ALA A 274 6.57 -15.31 14.89
N THR A 275 5.86 -14.69 13.94
CA THR A 275 4.70 -15.31 13.30
C THR A 275 5.09 -16.59 12.54
N ALA A 276 6.20 -16.56 11.82
CA ALA A 276 6.67 -17.75 11.09
C ALA A 276 6.91 -18.95 12.01
N ARG A 277 7.50 -18.69 13.18
CA ARG A 277 7.70 -19.72 14.21
C ARG A 277 6.38 -20.17 14.84
N ASP A 278 5.56 -19.22 15.28
CA ASP A 278 4.34 -19.48 16.06
C ASP A 278 3.27 -20.20 15.23
N GLU A 279 3.24 -19.94 13.92
CA GLU A 279 2.34 -20.58 12.95
C GLU A 279 2.96 -21.78 12.26
N ASP A 280 4.21 -22.14 12.56
CA ASP A 280 4.93 -23.27 11.97
C ASP A 280 4.84 -23.31 10.43
N VAL A 281 5.26 -22.20 9.79
CA VAL A 281 5.11 -22.03 8.35
C VAL A 281 6.25 -22.68 7.56
N ASP A 282 5.91 -23.27 6.43
CA ASP A 282 6.89 -23.89 5.51
C ASP A 282 7.58 -22.88 4.60
N VAL A 283 6.85 -21.78 4.26
CA VAL A 283 7.30 -20.79 3.29
C VAL A 283 6.93 -19.37 3.75
N ILE A 284 7.83 -18.42 3.54
CA ILE A 284 7.57 -16.99 3.80
C ILE A 284 7.64 -16.24 2.49
N GLY A 285 6.53 -15.62 2.10
CA GLY A 285 6.39 -14.69 0.98
C GLY A 285 6.50 -13.24 1.44
N LEU A 286 7.56 -12.53 1.03
CA LEU A 286 7.73 -11.10 1.34
C LEU A 286 7.31 -10.25 0.15
N SER A 287 6.36 -9.36 0.36
CA SER A 287 5.90 -8.40 -0.66
C SER A 287 6.45 -7.01 -0.37
N ILE A 288 7.34 -6.50 -1.21
CA ILE A 288 8.02 -5.23 -1.04
C ILE A 288 7.98 -4.46 -2.36
N LEU A 289 7.25 -3.34 -2.40
CA LEU A 289 7.15 -2.45 -3.58
C LEU A 289 8.06 -1.22 -3.45
N SER A 290 8.43 -0.83 -2.24
CA SER A 290 9.19 0.40 -1.93
C SER A 290 10.66 0.41 -2.38
N GLY A 291 11.16 -0.66 -3.00
CA GLY A 291 12.58 -0.80 -3.37
C GLY A 291 13.52 -1.16 -2.22
N SER A 292 13.01 -1.28 -0.98
CA SER A 292 13.80 -1.57 0.23
C SER A 292 14.05 -3.07 0.47
N HIS A 293 13.86 -3.92 -0.54
CA HIS A 293 14.04 -5.37 -0.43
C HIS A 293 15.48 -5.77 -0.07
N LEU A 294 16.50 -5.00 -0.51
CA LEU A 294 17.89 -5.27 -0.19
C LEU A 294 18.24 -5.09 1.30
N GLN A 295 17.46 -4.28 2.04
CA GLN A 295 17.58 -4.09 3.47
C GLN A 295 16.64 -5.01 4.24
N LEU A 296 15.37 -5.08 3.84
CA LEU A 296 14.33 -5.78 4.61
C LEU A 296 14.46 -7.30 4.55
N VAL A 297 14.83 -7.87 3.38
CA VAL A 297 15.00 -9.33 3.26
C VAL A 297 16.13 -9.84 4.16
N PRO A 298 17.35 -9.25 4.17
CA PRO A 298 18.38 -9.64 5.13
C PRO A 298 17.98 -9.46 6.59
N SER A 299 17.20 -8.41 6.92
CA SER A 299 16.71 -8.19 8.28
C SER A 299 15.76 -9.30 8.74
N VAL A 300 14.81 -9.72 7.88
CA VAL A 300 13.92 -10.85 8.16
C VAL A 300 14.72 -12.16 8.30
N LEU A 301 15.69 -12.40 7.41
CA LEU A 301 16.55 -13.58 7.51
C LEU A 301 17.39 -13.59 8.78
N SER A 302 17.83 -12.44 9.25
CA SER A 302 18.57 -12.30 10.50
C SER A 302 17.66 -12.56 11.71
N ALA A 303 16.45 -12.05 11.71
CA ALA A 303 15.45 -12.30 12.75
C ALA A 303 15.10 -13.79 12.84
N LEU A 304 14.85 -14.44 11.69
CA LEU A 304 14.57 -15.91 11.62
C LEU A 304 15.72 -16.79 12.13
N LYS A 305 16.96 -16.31 12.05
CA LYS A 305 18.12 -17.06 12.59
C LYS A 305 18.32 -16.85 14.10
N ALA A 306 17.74 -15.80 14.64
CA ALA A 306 17.82 -15.47 16.07
C ALA A 306 16.73 -16.18 16.90
N GLU A 307 15.65 -16.63 16.24
CA GLU A 307 14.57 -17.45 16.80
C GLU A 307 14.96 -18.95 16.85
#